data_d5008ea7abdade7c809b6ab892f2e604
#
_entry.id   d5008ea7abdade7c809b6ab892f2e604
#
_cell.length_a   1.000
_cell.length_b   1.000
_cell.length_c   1.000
_cell.angle_alpha   90.00
_cell.angle_beta   90.00
_cell.angle_gamma   90.00
#
_symmetry.space_group_name_H-M   'P 1'
#
loop_
_entity.id
_entity.type
_entity.pdbx_description
1 polymer ?
#
loop_
_entity_poly.entity_id
_entity_poly.type
_entity_poly.pdbx_seq_one_letter_code
_entity_poly.pdbx_strand_id
1 'polypeptide(L)'
;MYICVIFKKQLNNSEEILLKNPYKHNGTITSTVLKKTSSKFTKKAYIESYGCQMNFSDSEVVASILSSNDYEITSKPEDASLILLNTCSIRDKAEQRIRKRLNDFNHLKKNDSKIKIGVLGCMAERVKHKFLEEEKIVDIVVGPDSYKDLPNLIEKAKNNIEAVNVILSKNETYGDISPIRINSNKISAFVSITRGCDNMCTFCVVPFTRGRERSRDPNSIINEIYSLEKKGFKELTLLGQNVDSYLWYGGGLKKDFSNASDLQKKTSITFDKLLKLIAETFPKMRIRFSTSNPQDMTTEVIKIMMLYENICKHIHLPFQSGSNRILKKMNRLYTREEYITLIKKIRKLIPDCGISHDIITGFPSENEKDHEDTLSLMEYVKYDFGYMFAYSERPGTLASRKYEDNVSLTIKKRRLTEIINLQQKHSHIRMKSFIGKTICVLVEKNSKKSDLKWSGRTTQNTVVVFEKKNFKVGDFVDVKIKDCTSGTLLGDAISYSKSI
;
A
#
# COMPACT_ATOMS: atom_id res chain seq x y z
N MET A 1 21.09 18.32 -17.47
CA MET A 1 22.26 18.15 -16.60
C MET A 1 22.58 19.39 -15.77
N TYR A 2 22.58 20.60 -16.33
CA TYR A 2 22.93 21.85 -15.60
C TYR A 2 21.91 22.25 -14.49
N ILE A 3 20.62 22.01 -14.65
CA ILE A 3 19.59 22.37 -13.66
C ILE A 3 19.67 21.49 -12.41
N CYS A 4 20.06 20.22 -12.57
CA CYS A 4 20.19 19.28 -11.45
C CYS A 4 21.33 19.63 -10.49
N VAL A 5 22.43 20.20 -11.01
CA VAL A 5 23.61 20.59 -10.22
C VAL A 5 23.36 21.86 -9.41
N ILE A 6 22.57 22.82 -9.92
CA ILE A 6 22.24 24.06 -9.21
C ILE A 6 21.32 23.80 -8.02
N PHE A 7 20.32 22.91 -8.16
CA PHE A 7 19.43 22.56 -7.07
C PHE A 7 20.11 21.77 -5.94
N LYS A 8 21.08 20.90 -6.27
CA LYS A 8 21.88 20.21 -5.26
C LYS A 8 22.71 21.17 -4.39
N LYS A 9 23.19 22.26 -4.97
CA LYS A 9 23.97 23.28 -4.25
C LYS A 9 23.13 24.19 -3.34
N GLN A 10 21.88 24.48 -3.69
CA GLN A 10 21.00 25.32 -2.87
C GLN A 10 20.39 24.59 -1.66
N LEU A 11 20.22 23.26 -1.73
CA LEU A 11 19.73 22.47 -0.59
C LEU A 11 20.82 22.20 0.46
N ASN A 12 22.10 22.23 0.08
CA ASN A 12 23.21 21.94 1.00
C ASN A 12 23.57 23.10 1.95
N ASN A 13 23.15 24.34 1.67
CA ASN A 13 23.59 25.50 2.46
C ASN A 13 22.65 25.90 3.62
N SER A 14 21.48 25.28 3.75
CA SER A 14 20.52 25.59 4.84
C SER A 14 20.36 24.47 5.89
N GLU A 15 20.99 23.32 5.71
CA GLU A 15 20.75 22.13 6.53
C GLU A 15 22.01 21.51 7.18
N GLU A 16 23.19 22.10 7.05
CA GLU A 16 24.42 21.58 7.70
C GLU A 16 24.36 21.56 9.25
N ILE A 17 23.33 22.19 9.85
CA ILE A 17 23.16 22.22 11.32
C ILE A 17 22.38 21.00 11.82
N LEU A 18 21.70 20.23 10.97
CA LEU A 18 20.83 19.11 11.39
C LEU A 18 21.38 17.70 11.06
N LEU A 19 22.48 17.61 10.31
CA LEU A 19 23.08 16.33 9.89
C LEU A 19 24.38 15.96 10.62
N LYS A 20 24.70 16.56 11.74
CA LYS A 20 25.61 15.93 12.71
C LYS A 20 24.83 14.79 13.33
N ASN A 21 25.05 13.58 12.78
CA ASN A 21 24.52 12.30 13.19
C ASN A 21 24.36 12.21 14.72
N PRO A 22 23.17 12.44 15.30
CA PRO A 22 22.98 12.36 16.74
C PRO A 22 22.97 10.92 17.25
N TYR A 23 23.20 9.92 16.39
CA TYR A 23 23.06 8.50 16.68
C TYR A 23 24.38 7.75 16.79
N LYS A 24 25.51 8.43 17.09
CA LYS A 24 26.66 7.75 17.68
C LYS A 24 26.37 7.53 19.16
N HIS A 25 25.49 6.64 19.48
CA HIS A 25 25.49 5.98 20.78
C HIS A 25 26.49 4.83 20.73
N ASN A 26 27.59 4.96 21.50
CA ASN A 26 28.38 3.83 21.99
C ASN A 26 27.51 2.97 22.92
N GLY A 27 26.55 2.31 22.37
CA GLY A 27 25.83 1.20 23.00
C GLY A 27 26.29 -0.05 22.29
N THR A 28 27.02 -0.89 23.01
CA THR A 28 27.32 -2.26 22.62
C THR A 28 26.00 -2.91 22.22
N ILE A 29 25.76 -3.05 20.89
CA ILE A 29 24.68 -3.86 20.39
C ILE A 29 25.09 -5.28 20.75
N THR A 30 24.61 -5.76 21.89
CA THR A 30 24.50 -7.20 22.11
C THR A 30 23.58 -7.69 21.02
N SER A 31 24.18 -8.17 19.94
CA SER A 31 23.52 -9.02 18.97
C SER A 31 23.06 -10.24 19.75
N THR A 32 21.83 -10.19 20.24
CA THR A 32 21.11 -11.42 20.55
C THR A 32 20.85 -12.05 19.18
N VAL A 33 21.90 -12.72 18.67
CA VAL A 33 21.75 -13.78 17.70
C VAL A 33 20.73 -14.70 18.34
N LEU A 34 19.50 -14.69 17.84
CA LEU A 34 18.56 -15.75 18.08
C LEU A 34 19.29 -17.01 17.61
N LYS A 35 19.97 -17.66 18.56
CA LYS A 35 20.38 -19.05 18.41
C LYS A 35 19.13 -19.75 17.91
N LYS A 36 19.22 -20.39 16.74
CA LYS A 36 18.34 -21.46 16.34
C LYS A 36 18.38 -22.50 17.46
N THR A 37 17.58 -22.30 18.47
CA THR A 37 17.13 -23.41 19.28
C THR A 37 16.21 -24.19 18.37
N SER A 38 16.57 -25.42 18.10
CA SER A 38 15.76 -26.43 17.46
C SER A 38 14.57 -26.80 18.38
N SER A 39 13.70 -25.84 18.70
CA SER A 39 12.39 -26.13 19.22
C SER A 39 11.55 -26.54 18.03
N LYS A 40 11.18 -27.79 17.92
CA LYS A 40 10.14 -28.28 17.04
C LYS A 40 8.89 -27.42 17.30
N PHE A 41 8.54 -26.53 16.35
CA PHE A 41 7.24 -25.88 16.36
C PHE A 41 6.17 -26.97 16.45
N THR A 42 5.40 -26.96 17.50
CA THR A 42 4.37 -27.99 17.74
C THR A 42 3.03 -27.63 17.11
N LYS A 43 2.86 -26.37 16.72
CA LYS A 43 1.61 -25.82 16.19
C LYS A 43 1.86 -25.16 14.83
N LYS A 44 0.90 -25.32 13.90
CA LYS A 44 0.97 -24.70 12.58
C LYS A 44 -0.17 -23.71 12.38
N ALA A 45 0.12 -22.56 11.78
CA ALA A 45 -0.85 -21.54 11.42
C ALA A 45 -0.83 -21.29 9.91
N TYR A 46 -2.01 -21.23 9.32
CA TYR A 46 -2.23 -20.81 7.93
C TYR A 46 -2.80 -19.39 7.91
N ILE A 47 -2.22 -18.50 7.09
CA ILE A 47 -2.65 -17.12 6.94
C ILE A 47 -2.98 -16.85 5.48
N GLU A 48 -4.22 -16.48 5.21
CA GLU A 48 -4.69 -16.09 3.87
C GLU A 48 -5.10 -14.62 3.87
N SER A 49 -4.50 -13.81 2.96
CA SER A 49 -4.70 -12.36 2.92
C SER A 49 -5.55 -11.95 1.74
N TYR A 50 -6.54 -11.10 2.00
CA TYR A 50 -7.44 -10.53 1.01
C TYR A 50 -7.40 -9.01 1.03
N GLY A 51 -7.51 -8.39 -0.14
CA GLY A 51 -7.73 -6.95 -0.26
C GLY A 51 -6.50 -6.15 -0.68
N CYS A 52 -6.10 -5.16 0.12
CA CYS A 52 -5.06 -4.19 -0.24
C CYS A 52 -3.67 -4.61 0.26
N GLN A 53 -2.64 -3.91 -0.23
CA GLN A 53 -1.24 -4.14 0.17
C GLN A 53 -1.02 -4.00 1.68
N MET A 54 -1.77 -3.12 2.36
CA MET A 54 -1.72 -3.00 3.83
C MET A 54 -2.15 -4.28 4.54
N ASN A 55 -3.16 -5.00 4.02
CA ASN A 55 -3.56 -6.27 4.63
C ASN A 55 -2.46 -7.34 4.47
N PHE A 56 -1.75 -7.34 3.33
CA PHE A 56 -0.59 -8.23 3.17
C PHE A 56 0.52 -7.88 4.17
N SER A 57 0.85 -6.60 4.33
CA SER A 57 1.80 -6.14 5.33
C SER A 57 1.36 -6.48 6.76
N ASP A 58 0.07 -6.31 7.07
CA ASP A 58 -0.50 -6.71 8.37
C ASP A 58 -0.39 -8.22 8.60
N SER A 59 -0.58 -9.05 7.57
CA SER A 59 -0.41 -10.51 7.70
C SER A 59 1.04 -10.92 7.98
N GLU A 60 2.03 -10.18 7.49
CA GLU A 60 3.44 -10.38 7.80
C GLU A 60 3.75 -10.03 9.27
N VAL A 61 3.08 -9.00 9.83
CA VAL A 61 3.13 -8.68 11.27
C VAL A 61 2.50 -9.81 12.10
N VAL A 62 1.30 -10.27 11.69
CA VAL A 62 0.60 -11.39 12.35
C VAL A 62 1.46 -12.66 12.35
N ALA A 63 2.11 -12.98 11.23
CA ALA A 63 3.03 -14.11 11.14
C ALA A 63 4.19 -14.00 12.12
N SER A 64 4.73 -12.79 12.32
CA SER A 64 5.80 -12.55 13.28
C SER A 64 5.33 -12.77 14.71
N ILE A 65 4.14 -12.26 15.06
CA ILE A 65 3.54 -12.48 16.38
C ILE A 65 3.32 -13.97 16.65
N LEU A 66 2.76 -14.70 15.70
CA LEU A 66 2.51 -16.13 15.82
C LEU A 66 3.81 -16.94 15.93
N SER A 67 4.82 -16.62 15.13
CA SER A 67 6.12 -17.29 15.18
C SER A 67 6.83 -17.08 16.53
N SER A 68 6.64 -15.92 17.15
CA SER A 68 7.15 -15.65 18.51
C SER A 68 6.35 -16.39 19.61
N ASN A 69 5.22 -17.03 19.25
CA ASN A 69 4.35 -17.82 20.12
C ASN A 69 4.24 -19.29 19.66
N ASP A 70 5.36 -19.86 19.17
CA ASP A 70 5.53 -21.26 18.82
C ASP A 70 4.66 -21.78 17.66
N TYR A 71 4.22 -20.88 16.76
CA TYR A 71 3.54 -21.29 15.53
C TYR A 71 4.50 -21.25 14.33
N GLU A 72 4.55 -22.34 13.58
CA GLU A 72 5.11 -22.39 12.23
C GLU A 72 4.06 -21.90 11.22
N ILE A 73 4.46 -21.05 10.28
CA ILE A 73 3.57 -20.61 9.20
C ILE A 73 3.61 -21.63 8.06
N THR A 74 2.46 -22.23 7.78
CA THR A 74 2.31 -23.22 6.70
C THR A 74 1.61 -22.60 5.47
N SER A 75 1.90 -23.16 4.29
CA SER A 75 1.20 -22.84 3.04
C SER A 75 -0.03 -23.69 2.78
N LYS A 76 -0.28 -24.73 3.61
CA LYS A 76 -1.37 -25.70 3.46
C LYS A 76 -2.35 -25.55 4.62
N PRO A 77 -3.63 -25.19 4.37
CA PRO A 77 -4.61 -25.07 5.44
C PRO A 77 -4.90 -26.41 6.13
N GLU A 78 -4.72 -27.55 5.44
CA GLU A 78 -4.95 -28.89 5.97
C GLU A 78 -3.97 -29.27 7.09
N ASP A 79 -2.78 -28.66 7.09
CA ASP A 79 -1.74 -28.90 8.11
C ASP A 79 -1.91 -27.98 9.34
N ALA A 80 -2.83 -27.01 9.28
CA ALA A 80 -2.90 -25.95 10.27
C ALA A 80 -3.88 -26.26 11.41
N SER A 81 -3.45 -26.03 12.64
CA SER A 81 -4.33 -25.99 13.83
C SER A 81 -4.98 -24.62 14.03
N LEU A 82 -4.50 -23.58 13.32
CA LEU A 82 -5.03 -22.21 13.32
C LEU A 82 -5.11 -21.69 11.89
N ILE A 83 -6.30 -21.28 11.45
CA ILE A 83 -6.54 -20.71 10.14
C ILE A 83 -6.97 -19.26 10.30
N LEU A 84 -6.26 -18.31 9.71
CA LEU A 84 -6.52 -16.88 9.82
C LEU A 84 -6.79 -16.27 8.44
N LEU A 85 -7.93 -15.58 8.31
CA LEU A 85 -8.31 -14.83 7.12
C LEU A 85 -8.16 -13.33 7.39
N ASN A 86 -7.14 -12.69 6.82
CA ASN A 86 -7.00 -11.24 6.90
C ASN A 86 -7.80 -10.57 5.80
N THR A 87 -8.76 -9.74 6.18
CA THR A 87 -9.89 -9.35 5.35
C THR A 87 -10.00 -7.85 5.14
N CYS A 88 -10.51 -7.46 3.96
CA CYS A 88 -10.74 -6.08 3.55
C CYS A 88 -12.22 -5.73 3.57
N SER A 89 -12.55 -4.50 3.95
CA SER A 89 -13.93 -3.99 4.01
C SER A 89 -14.27 -3.03 2.84
N ILE A 90 -13.40 -2.91 1.84
CA ILE A 90 -13.55 -1.88 0.80
C ILE A 90 -14.57 -2.29 -0.28
N ARG A 91 -14.85 -3.57 -0.49
CA ARG A 91 -15.68 -4.08 -1.60
C ARG A 91 -16.61 -5.19 -1.14
N ASP A 92 -17.90 -5.16 -1.59
CA ASP A 92 -18.90 -6.21 -1.27
C ASP A 92 -18.46 -7.58 -1.76
N LYS A 93 -17.92 -7.65 -2.98
CA LYS A 93 -17.39 -8.92 -3.52
C LYS A 93 -16.26 -9.51 -2.67
N ALA A 94 -15.52 -8.69 -1.92
CA ALA A 94 -14.51 -9.19 -1.00
C ALA A 94 -15.15 -9.88 0.20
N GLU A 95 -16.22 -9.30 0.76
CA GLU A 95 -16.97 -9.91 1.87
C GLU A 95 -17.62 -11.24 1.47
N GLN A 96 -18.31 -11.27 0.32
CA GLN A 96 -18.91 -12.50 -0.20
C GLN A 96 -17.85 -13.60 -0.43
N ARG A 97 -16.66 -13.23 -0.94
CA ARG A 97 -15.56 -14.18 -1.12
C ARG A 97 -15.07 -14.75 0.21
N ILE A 98 -14.99 -13.92 1.26
CA ILE A 98 -14.59 -14.38 2.60
C ILE A 98 -15.61 -15.35 3.16
N ARG A 99 -16.91 -15.03 3.09
CA ARG A 99 -17.99 -15.94 3.56
C ARG A 99 -17.95 -17.28 2.81
N LYS A 100 -17.75 -17.24 1.48
CA LYS A 100 -17.57 -18.47 0.71
C LYS A 100 -16.32 -19.25 1.17
N ARG A 101 -15.21 -18.56 1.41
CA ARG A 101 -13.96 -19.21 1.84
C ARG A 101 -14.08 -19.81 3.25
N LEU A 102 -14.82 -19.19 4.15
CA LEU A 102 -15.15 -19.77 5.45
C LEU A 102 -15.93 -21.07 5.29
N ASN A 103 -16.90 -21.11 4.36
CA ASN A 103 -17.64 -22.33 4.05
C ASN A 103 -16.72 -23.44 3.49
N ASP A 104 -15.71 -23.09 2.69
CA ASP A 104 -14.74 -24.06 2.19
C ASP A 104 -13.94 -24.70 3.34
N PHE A 105 -13.72 -24.02 4.47
CA PHE A 105 -13.02 -24.56 5.63
C PHE A 105 -13.91 -25.37 6.59
N ASN A 106 -15.23 -25.43 6.36
CA ASN A 106 -16.14 -26.20 7.21
C ASN A 106 -15.77 -27.69 7.28
N HIS A 107 -15.29 -28.26 6.17
CA HIS A 107 -14.91 -29.67 6.14
C HIS A 107 -13.67 -29.93 7.03
N LEU A 108 -12.70 -29.00 7.09
CA LEU A 108 -11.52 -29.15 7.95
C LEU A 108 -11.93 -29.14 9.44
N LYS A 109 -12.78 -28.20 9.83
CA LYS A 109 -13.24 -28.06 11.21
C LYS A 109 -14.16 -29.20 11.65
N LYS A 110 -14.94 -29.79 10.72
CA LYS A 110 -15.75 -30.97 10.97
C LYS A 110 -14.88 -32.23 11.20
N ASN A 111 -13.76 -32.33 10.48
CA ASN A 111 -12.82 -33.46 10.62
C ASN A 111 -11.96 -33.33 11.89
N ASP A 112 -11.61 -32.10 12.29
CA ASP A 112 -10.88 -31.82 13.52
C ASP A 112 -11.46 -30.55 14.20
N SER A 113 -12.26 -30.74 15.24
CA SER A 113 -12.89 -29.68 16.03
C SER A 113 -11.88 -28.82 16.80
N LYS A 114 -10.62 -29.24 16.93
CA LYS A 114 -9.55 -28.46 17.58
C LYS A 114 -9.04 -27.34 16.71
N ILE A 115 -9.28 -27.39 15.38
CA ILE A 115 -8.91 -26.32 14.46
C ILE A 115 -9.68 -25.05 14.85
N LYS A 116 -8.95 -23.95 15.02
CA LYS A 116 -9.53 -22.61 15.28
C LYS A 116 -9.42 -21.75 14.04
N ILE A 117 -10.51 -21.03 13.74
CA ILE A 117 -10.62 -20.16 12.56
C ILE A 117 -10.83 -18.73 13.02
N GLY A 118 -9.96 -17.82 12.55
CA GLY A 118 -10.02 -16.41 12.89
C GLY A 118 -10.17 -15.50 11.67
N VAL A 119 -10.93 -14.42 11.84
CA VAL A 119 -11.08 -13.34 10.86
C VAL A 119 -10.39 -12.08 11.39
N LEU A 120 -9.48 -11.54 10.58
CA LEU A 120 -8.65 -10.40 10.91
C LEU A 120 -8.93 -9.21 9.99
N GLY A 121 -8.50 -8.01 10.41
CA GLY A 121 -8.42 -6.84 9.56
C GLY A 121 -9.67 -5.98 9.51
N CYS A 122 -9.81 -5.19 8.44
CA CYS A 122 -10.85 -4.14 8.36
C CYS A 122 -12.29 -4.67 8.37
N MET A 123 -12.53 -5.88 7.85
CA MET A 123 -13.85 -6.49 7.90
C MET A 123 -14.18 -6.96 9.32
N ALA A 124 -13.21 -7.54 10.01
CA ALA A 124 -13.35 -7.91 11.42
C ALA A 124 -13.73 -6.71 12.28
N GLU A 125 -13.04 -5.57 12.10
CA GLU A 125 -13.34 -4.32 12.80
C GLU A 125 -14.75 -3.78 12.50
N ARG A 126 -15.20 -3.88 11.25
CA ARG A 126 -16.52 -3.36 10.85
C ARG A 126 -17.68 -4.23 11.33
N VAL A 127 -17.54 -5.55 11.23
CA VAL A 127 -18.63 -6.51 11.55
C VAL A 127 -18.65 -6.86 13.04
N LYS A 128 -17.47 -6.87 13.69
CA LYS A 128 -17.31 -7.07 15.15
C LYS A 128 -17.93 -8.40 15.63
N HIS A 129 -18.64 -8.35 16.76
CA HIS A 129 -19.29 -9.50 17.37
C HIS A 129 -20.26 -10.23 16.45
N LYS A 130 -20.96 -9.52 15.56
CA LYS A 130 -21.88 -10.13 14.60
C LYS A 130 -21.25 -11.24 13.76
N PHE A 131 -19.91 -11.19 13.57
CA PHE A 131 -19.21 -12.24 12.84
C PHE A 131 -19.32 -13.60 13.54
N LEU A 132 -19.23 -13.64 14.85
CA LEU A 132 -19.39 -14.90 15.63
C LEU A 132 -20.83 -15.39 15.62
N GLU A 133 -21.80 -14.46 15.62
CA GLU A 133 -23.23 -14.78 15.59
C GLU A 133 -23.67 -15.33 14.23
N GLU A 134 -23.24 -14.66 13.15
CA GLU A 134 -23.63 -15.00 11.77
C GLU A 134 -22.84 -16.19 11.21
N GLU A 135 -21.56 -16.32 11.57
CA GLU A 135 -20.65 -17.32 11.03
C GLU A 135 -20.11 -18.23 12.15
N LYS A 136 -20.91 -19.22 12.56
CA LYS A 136 -20.58 -20.15 13.66
C LYS A 136 -19.25 -20.90 13.51
N ILE A 137 -18.66 -20.89 12.33
CA ILE A 137 -17.34 -21.47 12.06
C ILE A 137 -16.20 -20.61 12.62
N VAL A 138 -16.42 -19.29 12.80
CA VAL A 138 -15.41 -18.34 13.26
C VAL A 138 -15.29 -18.41 14.78
N ASP A 139 -14.07 -18.58 15.28
CA ASP A 139 -13.75 -18.61 16.72
C ASP A 139 -13.12 -17.30 17.20
N ILE A 140 -12.45 -16.54 16.31
CA ILE A 140 -11.61 -15.39 16.67
C ILE A 140 -11.91 -14.23 15.73
N VAL A 141 -12.10 -13.02 16.28
CA VAL A 141 -12.30 -11.78 15.49
C VAL A 141 -11.35 -10.70 16.00
N VAL A 142 -10.45 -10.20 15.11
CA VAL A 142 -9.39 -9.25 15.50
C VAL A 142 -9.33 -8.06 14.55
N GLY A 143 -9.47 -6.86 15.11
CA GLY A 143 -9.30 -5.61 14.39
C GLY A 143 -7.83 -5.31 14.03
N PRO A 144 -7.59 -4.36 13.09
CA PRO A 144 -6.25 -4.08 12.59
C PRO A 144 -5.26 -3.56 13.63
N ASP A 145 -5.72 -3.03 14.74
CA ASP A 145 -4.88 -2.47 15.79
C ASP A 145 -4.71 -3.39 17.00
N SER A 146 -5.29 -4.61 16.94
CA SER A 146 -5.33 -5.55 18.07
C SER A 146 -4.53 -6.84 17.84
N TYR A 147 -3.67 -6.90 16.82
CA TYR A 147 -2.94 -8.13 16.47
C TYR A 147 -2.00 -8.62 17.59
N LYS A 148 -1.47 -7.72 18.43
CA LYS A 148 -0.64 -8.10 19.58
C LYS A 148 -1.40 -8.95 20.62
N ASP A 149 -2.72 -8.81 20.67
CA ASP A 149 -3.58 -9.60 21.57
C ASP A 149 -3.94 -11.00 21.00
N LEU A 150 -3.55 -11.29 19.76
CA LEU A 150 -3.88 -12.56 19.11
C LEU A 150 -3.50 -13.82 19.91
N PRO A 151 -2.35 -13.91 20.58
CA PRO A 151 -2.02 -15.06 21.41
C PRO A 151 -3.04 -15.31 22.53
N ASN A 152 -3.47 -14.26 23.24
CA ASN A 152 -4.50 -14.34 24.27
C ASN A 152 -5.85 -14.73 23.71
N LEU A 153 -6.25 -14.18 22.57
CA LEU A 153 -7.51 -14.54 21.90
C LEU A 153 -7.53 -16.01 21.43
N ILE A 154 -6.39 -16.53 20.98
CA ILE A 154 -6.26 -17.94 20.64
C ILE A 154 -6.49 -18.84 21.86
N GLU A 155 -5.93 -18.49 23.01
CA GLU A 155 -6.14 -19.27 24.25
C GLU A 155 -7.60 -19.17 24.75
N LYS A 156 -8.25 -18.00 24.65
CA LYS A 156 -9.69 -17.86 24.91
C LYS A 156 -10.52 -18.77 23.99
N ALA A 157 -10.24 -18.74 22.69
CA ALA A 157 -10.96 -19.58 21.72
C ALA A 157 -10.79 -21.08 21.98
N LYS A 158 -9.61 -21.54 22.42
CA LYS A 158 -9.40 -22.93 22.82
C LYS A 158 -10.26 -23.36 24.00
N ASN A 159 -10.50 -22.43 24.93
CA ASN A 159 -11.34 -22.65 26.10
C ASN A 159 -12.83 -22.35 25.84
N ASN A 160 -13.23 -22.17 24.58
CA ASN A 160 -14.58 -21.80 24.15
C ASN A 160 -15.10 -20.50 24.79
N ILE A 161 -14.19 -19.56 25.10
CA ILE A 161 -14.50 -18.21 25.57
C ILE A 161 -14.52 -17.30 24.35
N GLU A 162 -15.40 -16.30 24.35
CA GLU A 162 -15.51 -15.32 23.28
C GLU A 162 -14.15 -14.62 23.04
N ALA A 163 -13.68 -14.68 21.80
CA ALA A 163 -12.35 -14.18 21.40
C ALA A 163 -12.46 -13.04 20.36
N VAL A 164 -12.89 -11.88 20.83
CA VAL A 164 -13.06 -10.65 20.01
C VAL A 164 -12.21 -9.53 20.60
N ASN A 165 -11.41 -8.88 19.74
CA ASN A 165 -10.76 -7.62 20.05
C ASN A 165 -10.73 -6.73 18.81
N VAL A 166 -11.53 -5.67 18.81
CA VAL A 166 -11.75 -4.70 17.73
C VAL A 166 -11.58 -3.27 18.24
N ILE A 167 -10.60 -3.04 19.10
CA ILE A 167 -10.29 -1.73 19.66
C ILE A 167 -9.36 -0.98 18.73
N LEU A 168 -9.73 0.25 18.35
CA LEU A 168 -8.88 1.15 17.58
C LEU A 168 -7.89 1.85 18.50
N SER A 169 -6.60 1.63 18.26
CA SER A 169 -5.52 2.21 19.04
C SER A 169 -5.21 3.65 18.60
N LYS A 170 -4.76 4.49 19.55
CA LYS A 170 -4.24 5.82 19.25
C LYS A 170 -2.73 5.81 18.94
N ASN A 171 -2.02 4.77 19.34
CA ASN A 171 -0.56 4.74 19.30
C ASN A 171 0.03 3.55 18.52
N GLU A 172 -0.75 2.47 18.28
CA GLU A 172 -0.22 1.26 17.66
C GLU A 172 0.19 1.46 16.21
N THR A 173 1.44 1.22 15.91
CA THR A 173 2.02 1.27 14.56
C THR A 173 2.73 -0.03 14.18
N TYR A 174 2.86 -0.99 15.12
CA TYR A 174 3.67 -2.22 14.98
C TYR A 174 5.15 -1.95 14.65
N GLY A 175 5.65 -0.78 15.06
CA GLY A 175 7.02 -0.37 14.80
C GLY A 175 8.07 -1.21 15.53
N ASP A 176 7.69 -1.86 16.62
CA ASP A 176 8.51 -2.76 17.44
C ASP A 176 8.55 -4.21 16.91
N ILE A 177 7.75 -4.54 15.91
CA ILE A 177 7.69 -5.88 15.31
C ILE A 177 8.45 -5.89 13.97
N SER A 178 9.39 -6.83 13.84
CA SER A 178 10.04 -7.12 12.56
C SER A 178 9.20 -8.11 11.76
N PRO A 179 8.57 -7.71 10.64
CA PRO A 179 7.65 -8.59 9.92
C PRO A 179 8.34 -9.81 9.29
N ILE A 180 7.69 -10.98 9.38
CA ILE A 180 8.09 -12.18 8.64
C ILE A 180 7.50 -12.09 7.25
N ARG A 181 8.34 -12.14 6.20
CA ARG A 181 7.91 -12.03 4.80
C ARG A 181 7.27 -13.33 4.32
N ILE A 182 5.96 -13.30 4.14
CA ILE A 182 5.16 -14.43 3.66
C ILE A 182 5.06 -14.35 2.13
N ASN A 183 5.29 -15.47 1.44
CA ASN A 183 5.13 -15.56 -0.02
C ASN A 183 5.89 -14.48 -0.80
N SER A 184 6.99 -13.97 -0.26
CA SER A 184 7.80 -12.97 -0.95
C SER A 184 8.68 -13.63 -2.01
N ASN A 185 8.81 -12.97 -3.15
CA ASN A 185 9.81 -13.33 -4.16
C ASN A 185 11.25 -12.96 -3.73
N LYS A 186 11.42 -12.42 -2.50
CA LYS A 186 12.67 -11.86 -1.95
C LYS A 186 13.23 -10.69 -2.78
N ILE A 187 12.42 -10.07 -3.62
CA ILE A 187 12.82 -8.95 -4.48
C ILE A 187 12.24 -7.65 -3.97
N SER A 188 10.91 -7.61 -3.69
CA SER A 188 10.22 -6.43 -3.20
C SER A 188 9.50 -6.71 -1.88
N ALA A 189 9.46 -5.71 -1.01
CA ALA A 189 8.80 -5.77 0.29
C ALA A 189 7.92 -4.55 0.53
N PHE A 190 6.88 -4.72 1.35
CA PHE A 190 6.06 -3.63 1.83
C PHE A 190 6.55 -3.14 3.20
N VAL A 191 6.62 -1.82 3.37
CA VAL A 191 7.00 -1.19 4.65
C VAL A 191 5.91 -0.21 5.04
N SER A 192 5.13 -0.53 6.07
CA SER A 192 4.10 0.36 6.58
C SER A 192 4.74 1.54 7.32
N ILE A 193 4.40 2.78 6.92
CA ILE A 193 4.91 4.02 7.52
C ILE A 193 3.83 4.81 8.26
N THR A 194 2.55 4.66 7.85
CA THR A 194 1.40 5.30 8.51
C THR A 194 0.26 4.31 8.69
N ARG A 195 -0.58 4.54 9.69
CA ARG A 195 -1.82 3.80 9.94
C ARG A 195 -2.96 4.77 10.23
N GLY A 196 -4.17 4.42 9.77
CA GLY A 196 -5.33 5.30 9.87
C GLY A 196 -5.33 6.43 8.87
N CYS A 197 -6.37 7.25 8.86
CA CYS A 197 -6.50 8.38 7.94
C CYS A 197 -7.44 9.45 8.52
N ASP A 198 -7.03 10.71 8.44
CA ASP A 198 -7.78 11.84 8.96
C ASP A 198 -8.61 12.59 7.89
N ASN A 199 -8.52 12.18 6.62
CA ASN A 199 -9.19 12.88 5.51
C ASN A 199 -10.72 12.79 5.53
N MET A 200 -11.32 11.81 6.24
CA MET A 200 -12.77 11.68 6.43
C MET A 200 -13.59 11.77 5.13
N CYS A 201 -13.06 11.24 4.01
CA CYS A 201 -13.80 11.16 2.75
C CYS A 201 -15.13 10.44 2.98
N THR A 202 -16.25 10.99 2.48
CA THR A 202 -17.60 10.54 2.87
C THR A 202 -17.91 9.08 2.50
N PHE A 203 -17.30 8.55 1.45
CA PHE A 203 -17.47 7.17 0.99
C PHE A 203 -16.53 6.17 1.69
N CYS A 204 -15.59 6.64 2.50
CA CYS A 204 -14.47 5.83 2.97
C CYS A 204 -14.74 5.22 4.35
N VAL A 205 -14.44 3.90 4.48
CA VAL A 205 -14.56 3.17 5.74
C VAL A 205 -13.29 3.22 6.59
N VAL A 206 -12.16 3.67 6.04
CA VAL A 206 -10.84 3.62 6.69
C VAL A 206 -10.81 4.29 8.06
N PRO A 207 -11.32 5.52 8.27
CA PRO A 207 -11.33 6.13 9.60
C PRO A 207 -12.05 5.31 10.67
N PHE A 208 -13.03 4.49 10.25
CA PHE A 208 -13.85 3.65 11.13
C PHE A 208 -13.28 2.26 11.35
N THR A 209 -12.36 1.81 10.47
CA THR A 209 -11.78 0.46 10.55
C THR A 209 -10.28 0.44 10.88
N ARG A 210 -9.58 1.56 10.70
CA ARG A 210 -8.14 1.72 11.00
C ARG A 210 -7.84 2.92 11.89
N GLY A 211 -8.89 3.64 12.31
CA GLY A 211 -8.78 4.77 13.23
C GLY A 211 -8.15 6.02 12.62
N ARG A 212 -7.73 6.91 13.52
CA ARG A 212 -7.10 8.19 13.21
C ARG A 212 -5.66 7.98 12.75
N GLU A 213 -5.15 8.97 12.00
CA GLU A 213 -3.82 8.90 11.41
C GLU A 213 -2.71 9.01 12.46
N ARG A 214 -1.74 8.11 12.36
CA ARG A 214 -0.52 8.06 13.15
C ARG A 214 0.65 7.55 12.32
N SER A 215 1.80 8.18 12.50
CA SER A 215 3.02 7.86 11.79
C SER A 215 3.93 6.97 12.62
N ARG A 216 4.59 6.03 11.96
CA ARG A 216 5.56 5.13 12.56
C ARG A 216 6.89 5.86 12.77
N ASP A 217 7.63 5.52 13.82
CA ASP A 217 8.96 6.05 14.10
C ASP A 217 9.91 5.83 12.92
N PRO A 218 10.58 6.90 12.42
CA PRO A 218 11.52 6.79 11.29
C PRO A 218 12.68 5.85 11.57
N ASN A 219 13.19 5.75 12.80
CA ASN A 219 14.25 4.80 13.14
C ASN A 219 13.79 3.35 12.98
N SER A 220 12.58 3.06 13.40
CA SER A 220 11.96 1.75 13.23
C SER A 220 11.83 1.38 11.73
N ILE A 221 11.45 2.35 10.88
CA ILE A 221 11.37 2.19 9.42
C ILE A 221 12.76 1.89 8.84
N ILE A 222 13.77 2.68 9.19
CA ILE A 222 15.15 2.50 8.72
C ILE A 222 15.70 1.13 9.13
N ASN A 223 15.47 0.70 10.37
CA ASN A 223 15.92 -0.61 10.87
C ASN A 223 15.28 -1.77 10.10
N GLU A 224 13.98 -1.65 9.77
CA GLU A 224 13.30 -2.65 8.94
C GLU A 224 13.89 -2.70 7.54
N ILE A 225 14.11 -1.54 6.89
CA ILE A 225 14.69 -1.47 5.54
C ILE A 225 16.12 -2.04 5.54
N TYR A 226 16.92 -1.75 6.56
CA TYR A 226 18.26 -2.32 6.71
C TYR A 226 18.24 -3.85 6.80
N SER A 227 17.27 -4.41 7.54
CA SER A 227 17.05 -5.86 7.58
C SER A 227 16.67 -6.43 6.21
N LEU A 228 15.87 -5.71 5.42
CA LEU A 228 15.49 -6.11 4.05
C LEU A 228 16.71 -6.09 3.12
N GLU A 229 17.52 -5.03 3.16
CA GLU A 229 18.73 -4.91 2.35
C GLU A 229 19.70 -6.07 2.63
N LYS A 230 19.94 -6.37 3.92
CA LYS A 230 20.78 -7.53 4.33
C LYS A 230 20.24 -8.88 3.83
N LYS A 231 18.92 -9.02 3.71
CA LYS A 231 18.27 -10.22 3.15
C LYS A 231 18.26 -10.26 1.62
N GLY A 232 18.83 -9.23 0.95
CA GLY A 232 18.98 -9.16 -0.49
C GLY A 232 17.79 -8.60 -1.26
N PHE A 233 16.81 -7.99 -0.58
CA PHE A 233 15.72 -7.29 -1.26
C PHE A 233 16.25 -6.13 -2.12
N LYS A 234 15.60 -5.87 -3.25
CA LYS A 234 15.99 -4.88 -4.26
C LYS A 234 15.05 -3.68 -4.33
N GLU A 235 13.82 -3.87 -3.92
CA GLU A 235 12.79 -2.84 -3.97
C GLU A 235 11.95 -2.85 -2.67
N LEU A 236 11.55 -1.67 -2.23
CA LEU A 236 10.56 -1.52 -1.18
C LEU A 236 9.42 -0.63 -1.65
N THR A 237 8.22 -0.84 -1.08
CA THR A 237 7.08 0.06 -1.25
C THR A 237 6.64 0.57 0.12
N LEU A 238 6.75 1.88 0.32
CA LEU A 238 6.22 2.55 1.51
C LEU A 238 4.70 2.55 1.45
N LEU A 239 4.05 2.07 2.50
CA LEU A 239 2.60 1.91 2.56
C LEU A 239 1.98 2.77 3.67
N GLY A 240 0.78 3.27 3.38
CA GLY A 240 -0.12 3.92 4.28
C GLY A 240 -1.51 4.04 3.66
N GLN A 241 -2.48 4.56 4.39
CA GLN A 241 -3.76 4.97 3.83
C GLN A 241 -3.68 6.31 3.10
N ASN A 242 -2.67 7.10 3.45
CA ASN A 242 -2.21 8.32 2.79
C ASN A 242 -0.74 8.51 3.19
N VAL A 243 0.21 8.16 2.32
CA VAL A 243 1.64 8.20 2.67
C VAL A 243 2.18 9.63 2.70
N ASP A 244 1.64 10.51 1.86
CA ASP A 244 2.12 11.90 1.74
C ASP A 244 1.87 12.71 3.00
N SER A 245 0.92 12.26 3.83
CA SER A 245 0.57 12.90 5.09
C SER A 245 1.43 12.48 6.27
N TYR A 246 2.43 11.61 6.06
CA TYR A 246 3.35 11.18 7.11
C TYR A 246 3.92 12.37 7.88
N LEU A 247 3.74 12.33 9.19
CA LEU A 247 4.23 13.35 10.13
C LEU A 247 4.58 12.68 11.45
N TRP A 248 5.85 12.52 11.73
CA TRP A 248 6.33 11.99 13.01
C TRP A 248 6.93 13.12 13.85
N TYR A 249 6.51 13.24 15.10
CA TYR A 249 6.95 14.27 16.05
C TYR A 249 7.17 13.71 17.46
N GLY A 250 7.53 12.42 17.53
CA GLY A 250 7.74 11.69 18.80
C GLY A 250 6.63 10.67 19.10
N GLY A 251 5.67 10.49 18.15
CA GLY A 251 4.52 9.57 18.27
C GLY A 251 3.20 10.29 18.53
N GLY A 252 2.10 9.52 18.61
CA GLY A 252 0.75 10.05 18.79
C GLY A 252 -0.01 10.27 17.50
N LEU A 253 -1.19 10.89 17.60
CA LEU A 253 -2.08 11.15 16.48
C LEU A 253 -1.67 12.41 15.71
N LYS A 254 -1.68 12.36 14.39
CA LYS A 254 -1.36 13.52 13.54
C LYS A 254 -2.18 14.77 13.89
N LYS A 255 -3.46 14.61 14.18
CA LYS A 255 -4.35 15.74 14.55
C LYS A 255 -3.90 16.51 15.80
N ASP A 256 -3.12 15.86 16.69
CA ASP A 256 -2.67 16.48 17.95
C ASP A 256 -1.37 17.29 17.78
N PHE A 257 -0.79 17.31 16.56
CA PHE A 257 0.44 18.04 16.24
C PHE A 257 0.37 19.54 16.53
N SER A 258 -0.82 20.15 16.39
CA SER A 258 -1.02 21.56 16.75
C SER A 258 -0.62 21.87 18.20
N ASN A 259 -0.84 20.90 19.10
CA ASN A 259 -0.55 20.98 20.54
C ASN A 259 0.86 20.50 20.89
N ALA A 260 1.67 20.08 19.89
CA ALA A 260 3.05 19.64 20.12
C ALA A 260 3.93 20.81 20.59
N SER A 261 4.95 20.51 21.39
CA SER A 261 5.92 21.51 21.84
C SER A 261 6.73 22.07 20.68
N ASP A 262 7.34 23.24 20.86
CA ASP A 262 8.17 23.87 19.81
C ASP A 262 9.35 22.94 19.42
N LEU A 263 9.92 22.23 20.35
CA LEU A 263 10.96 21.24 20.06
C LEU A 263 10.43 20.12 19.18
N GLN A 264 9.27 19.54 19.48
CA GLN A 264 8.63 18.50 18.66
C GLN A 264 8.29 19.02 17.25
N LYS A 265 7.78 20.24 17.14
CA LYS A 265 7.50 20.89 15.84
C LYS A 265 8.78 21.07 15.02
N LYS A 266 9.85 21.55 15.64
CA LYS A 266 11.16 21.79 15.01
C LYS A 266 11.84 20.49 14.56
N THR A 267 11.70 19.42 15.33
CA THR A 267 12.33 18.11 15.06
C THR A 267 11.42 17.16 14.28
N SER A 268 10.23 17.60 13.89
CA SER A 268 9.28 16.76 13.16
C SER A 268 9.81 16.32 11.80
N ILE A 269 9.46 15.08 11.43
CA ILE A 269 9.83 14.47 10.17
C ILE A 269 8.57 14.30 9.33
N THR A 270 8.53 15.02 8.20
CA THR A 270 7.49 14.97 7.18
C THR A 270 7.83 13.91 6.12
N PHE A 271 6.89 13.60 5.22
CA PHE A 271 7.10 12.56 4.21
C PHE A 271 8.29 12.84 3.28
N ASP A 272 8.48 14.08 2.84
CA ASP A 272 9.62 14.49 2.03
C ASP A 272 10.96 14.24 2.75
N LYS A 273 11.05 14.58 4.04
CA LYS A 273 12.26 14.33 4.85
C LYS A 273 12.51 12.83 5.04
N LEU A 274 11.45 12.04 5.31
CA LEU A 274 11.57 10.59 5.43
C LEU A 274 12.00 9.96 4.11
N LEU A 275 11.39 10.37 2.99
CA LEU A 275 11.69 9.85 1.66
C LEU A 275 13.15 10.15 1.26
N LYS A 276 13.63 11.37 1.56
CA LYS A 276 15.04 11.77 1.38
C LYS A 276 15.96 10.90 2.22
N LEU A 277 15.66 10.76 3.53
CA LEU A 277 16.46 9.94 4.46
C LEU A 277 16.60 8.50 3.97
N ILE A 278 15.52 7.87 3.52
CA ILE A 278 15.55 6.50 3.01
C ILE A 278 16.37 6.44 1.71
N ALA A 279 16.20 7.39 0.79
CA ALA A 279 16.89 7.40 -0.48
C ALA A 279 18.42 7.53 -0.32
N GLU A 280 18.87 8.36 0.62
CA GLU A 280 20.27 8.57 0.93
C GLU A 280 20.90 7.39 1.69
N THR A 281 20.14 6.79 2.61
CA THR A 281 20.63 5.67 3.42
C THR A 281 20.76 4.38 2.59
N PHE A 282 19.85 4.17 1.63
CA PHE A 282 19.78 2.94 0.83
C PHE A 282 19.88 3.22 -0.68
N PRO A 283 20.99 3.71 -1.19
CA PRO A 283 21.12 4.16 -2.58
C PRO A 283 20.99 3.03 -3.61
N LYS A 284 21.15 1.76 -3.18
CA LYS A 284 21.04 0.57 -4.04
C LYS A 284 19.66 -0.07 -3.97
N MET A 285 18.72 0.49 -3.24
CA MET A 285 17.37 -0.03 -3.11
C MET A 285 16.40 0.88 -3.86
N ARG A 286 15.56 0.28 -4.71
CA ARG A 286 14.49 0.99 -5.41
C ARG A 286 13.35 1.27 -4.43
N ILE A 287 12.90 2.52 -4.38
CA ILE A 287 11.89 3.00 -3.43
C ILE A 287 10.63 3.37 -4.19
N ARG A 288 9.50 2.74 -3.83
CA ARG A 288 8.15 3.11 -4.22
C ARG A 288 7.37 3.59 -3.02
N PHE A 289 6.32 4.32 -3.28
CA PHE A 289 5.28 4.61 -2.30
C PHE A 289 3.90 4.49 -2.94
N SER A 290 2.88 4.28 -2.15
CA SER A 290 1.53 4.03 -2.64
C SER A 290 0.50 4.70 -1.76
N THR A 291 -0.55 5.20 -2.42
CA THR A 291 -1.71 5.89 -1.83
C THR A 291 -1.40 7.32 -1.42
N SER A 292 -1.25 8.18 -2.43
CA SER A 292 -1.14 9.63 -2.27
C SER A 292 -2.51 10.30 -2.23
N ASN A 293 -2.57 11.49 -1.65
CA ASN A 293 -3.74 12.37 -1.75
C ASN A 293 -3.32 13.70 -2.41
N PRO A 294 -4.07 14.19 -3.41
CA PRO A 294 -3.73 15.44 -4.09
C PRO A 294 -3.45 16.64 -3.18
N GLN A 295 -4.17 16.76 -2.07
CA GLN A 295 -3.96 17.86 -1.12
C GLN A 295 -2.67 17.75 -0.30
N ASP A 296 -2.14 16.54 -0.11
CA ASP A 296 -0.97 16.27 0.74
C ASP A 296 0.31 16.09 -0.10
N MET A 297 0.19 15.97 -1.44
CA MET A 297 1.32 15.88 -2.37
C MET A 297 2.02 17.22 -2.50
N THR A 298 3.10 17.42 -1.75
CA THR A 298 3.85 18.69 -1.72
C THR A 298 4.83 18.81 -2.89
N THR A 299 5.26 20.04 -3.17
CA THR A 299 6.32 20.31 -4.16
C THR A 299 7.65 19.70 -3.74
N GLU A 300 7.92 19.62 -2.45
CA GLU A 300 9.12 19.05 -1.85
C GLU A 300 9.22 17.55 -2.13
N VAL A 301 8.13 16.80 -1.98
CA VAL A 301 8.09 15.37 -2.35
C VAL A 301 8.42 15.18 -3.83
N ILE A 302 7.85 15.99 -4.74
CA ILE A 302 8.11 15.90 -6.18
C ILE A 302 9.58 16.23 -6.48
N LYS A 303 10.16 17.23 -5.80
CA LYS A 303 11.60 17.57 -5.95
C LYS A 303 12.50 16.43 -5.48
N ILE A 304 12.19 15.79 -4.35
CA ILE A 304 12.94 14.63 -3.85
C ILE A 304 12.84 13.48 -4.84
N MET A 305 11.66 13.18 -5.39
CA MET A 305 11.53 12.19 -6.46
C MET A 305 12.36 12.51 -7.70
N MET A 306 12.48 13.79 -8.06
CA MET A 306 13.30 14.23 -9.20
C MET A 306 14.80 14.02 -8.94
N LEU A 307 15.26 14.33 -7.71
CA LEU A 307 16.69 14.37 -7.35
C LEU A 307 17.30 12.98 -7.14
N TYR A 308 16.54 12.02 -6.60
CA TYR A 308 17.04 10.69 -6.25
C TYR A 308 16.61 9.64 -7.27
N GLU A 309 17.55 9.05 -7.99
CA GLU A 309 17.29 8.07 -9.06
C GLU A 309 16.65 6.79 -8.52
N ASN A 310 17.01 6.37 -7.31
CA ASN A 310 16.45 5.19 -6.65
C ASN A 310 14.99 5.34 -6.20
N ILE A 311 14.41 6.54 -6.26
CA ILE A 311 12.98 6.75 -6.06
C ILE A 311 12.25 6.58 -7.39
N CYS A 312 11.29 5.68 -7.41
CA CYS A 312 10.47 5.38 -8.59
C CYS A 312 9.70 6.61 -9.09
N LYS A 313 9.67 6.79 -10.41
CA LYS A 313 8.98 7.90 -11.07
C LYS A 313 7.53 7.55 -11.37
N HIS A 314 6.80 7.18 -10.32
CA HIS A 314 5.38 6.83 -10.38
C HIS A 314 4.65 7.36 -9.15
N ILE A 315 3.48 7.96 -9.36
CA ILE A 315 2.60 8.45 -8.31
C ILE A 315 1.22 7.84 -8.51
N HIS A 316 0.70 7.16 -7.48
CA HIS A 316 -0.70 6.78 -7.42
C HIS A 316 -1.48 7.91 -6.76
N LEU A 317 -2.26 8.67 -7.55
CA LEU A 317 -2.89 9.93 -7.17
C LEU A 317 -4.41 9.89 -7.42
N PRO A 318 -5.19 9.27 -6.52
CA PRO A 318 -6.63 9.14 -6.64
C PRO A 318 -7.34 10.48 -6.71
N PHE A 319 -7.97 10.82 -7.84
CA PHE A 319 -8.73 12.07 -7.97
C PHE A 319 -10.24 11.91 -7.74
N GLN A 320 -10.77 10.68 -7.76
CA GLN A 320 -12.12 10.25 -7.42
C GLN A 320 -13.22 10.78 -8.35
N SER A 321 -13.26 12.07 -8.68
CA SER A 321 -14.20 12.71 -9.60
C SER A 321 -13.57 13.95 -10.25
N GLY A 322 -13.95 14.27 -11.47
CA GLY A 322 -13.54 15.51 -12.15
C GLY A 322 -14.46 16.72 -11.88
N SER A 323 -15.56 16.53 -11.13
CA SER A 323 -16.52 17.58 -10.79
C SER A 323 -16.27 18.15 -9.41
N ASN A 324 -16.10 19.47 -9.30
CA ASN A 324 -15.95 20.17 -8.01
C ASN A 324 -17.15 19.94 -7.09
N ARG A 325 -18.37 19.85 -7.66
CA ARG A 325 -19.60 19.58 -6.91
C ARG A 325 -19.55 18.20 -6.24
N ILE A 326 -19.12 17.19 -6.96
CA ILE A 326 -18.99 15.82 -6.44
C ILE A 326 -17.80 15.71 -5.48
N LEU A 327 -16.66 16.31 -5.78
CA LEU A 327 -15.50 16.37 -4.87
C LEU A 327 -15.89 16.96 -3.50
N LYS A 328 -16.66 18.06 -3.48
CA LYS A 328 -17.17 18.64 -2.24
C LYS A 328 -18.09 17.66 -1.48
N LYS A 329 -18.99 16.95 -2.17
CA LYS A 329 -19.83 15.92 -1.55
C LYS A 329 -19.02 14.73 -1.02
N MET A 330 -17.97 14.36 -1.70
CA MET A 330 -17.03 13.32 -1.28
C MET A 330 -16.12 13.77 -0.12
N ASN A 331 -16.21 15.03 0.34
CA ASN A 331 -15.31 15.65 1.31
C ASN A 331 -13.83 15.57 0.85
N ARG A 332 -13.59 15.88 -0.43
CA ARG A 332 -12.24 16.07 -0.96
C ARG A 332 -11.88 17.54 -0.83
N LEU A 333 -10.74 17.81 -0.19
CA LEU A 333 -10.34 19.19 0.17
C LEU A 333 -9.46 19.83 -0.92
N TYR A 334 -9.76 19.53 -2.17
CA TYR A 334 -9.16 20.13 -3.37
C TYR A 334 -10.19 20.23 -4.49
N THR A 335 -9.93 21.15 -5.40
CA THR A 335 -10.71 21.39 -6.61
C THR A 335 -10.07 20.70 -7.82
N ARG A 336 -10.84 20.58 -8.91
CA ARG A 336 -10.34 20.14 -10.22
C ARG A 336 -9.15 20.99 -10.69
N GLU A 337 -9.20 22.29 -10.52
CA GLU A 337 -8.20 23.26 -10.97
C GLU A 337 -6.88 23.11 -10.20
N GLU A 338 -6.97 22.89 -8.89
CA GLU A 338 -5.81 22.58 -8.04
C GLU A 338 -5.17 21.25 -8.44
N TYR A 339 -6.01 20.24 -8.73
CA TYR A 339 -5.52 18.95 -9.24
C TYR A 339 -4.79 19.12 -10.57
N ILE A 340 -5.35 19.86 -11.54
CA ILE A 340 -4.70 20.15 -12.83
C ILE A 340 -3.37 20.88 -12.61
N THR A 341 -3.32 21.83 -11.68
CA THR A 341 -2.10 22.58 -11.34
C THR A 341 -1.03 21.66 -10.78
N LEU A 342 -1.42 20.69 -9.91
CA LEU A 342 -0.50 19.67 -9.40
C LEU A 342 0.03 18.77 -10.52
N ILE A 343 -0.82 18.31 -11.43
CA ILE A 343 -0.41 17.51 -12.60
C ILE A 343 0.57 18.27 -13.48
N LYS A 344 0.31 19.56 -13.78
CA LYS A 344 1.25 20.42 -14.54
C LYS A 344 2.61 20.49 -13.85
N LYS A 345 2.62 20.63 -12.53
CA LYS A 345 3.86 20.70 -11.74
C LYS A 345 4.64 19.37 -11.79
N ILE A 346 3.95 18.22 -11.62
CA ILE A 346 4.56 16.90 -11.73
C ILE A 346 5.20 16.71 -13.12
N ARG A 347 4.44 16.98 -14.19
CA ARG A 347 4.92 16.83 -15.57
C ARG A 347 6.06 17.76 -15.92
N LYS A 348 6.11 18.97 -15.32
CA LYS A 348 7.21 19.92 -15.49
C LYS A 348 8.50 19.44 -14.84
N LEU A 349 8.42 18.88 -13.61
CA LEU A 349 9.59 18.45 -12.84
C LEU A 349 10.05 17.04 -13.22
N ILE A 350 9.11 16.14 -13.54
CA ILE A 350 9.36 14.74 -13.91
C ILE A 350 8.50 14.41 -15.16
N PRO A 351 8.96 14.77 -16.37
CA PRO A 351 8.16 14.64 -17.60
C PRO A 351 7.64 13.24 -17.87
N ASP A 352 8.44 12.20 -17.59
CA ASP A 352 8.10 10.79 -17.81
C ASP A 352 7.47 10.12 -16.57
N CYS A 353 7.01 10.89 -15.57
CA CYS A 353 6.36 10.35 -14.37
C CYS A 353 5.11 9.55 -14.76
N GLY A 354 5.05 8.29 -14.33
CA GLY A 354 3.83 7.49 -14.40
C GLY A 354 2.81 8.02 -13.39
N ILE A 355 1.56 8.19 -13.79
CA ILE A 355 0.48 8.63 -12.91
C ILE A 355 -0.66 7.64 -13.01
N SER A 356 -1.08 7.09 -11.88
CA SER A 356 -2.26 6.23 -11.78
C SER A 356 -3.30 6.83 -10.83
N HIS A 357 -4.54 6.36 -10.92
CA HIS A 357 -5.65 6.97 -10.21
C HIS A 357 -6.67 5.94 -9.70
N ASP A 358 -7.56 6.43 -8.82
CA ASP A 358 -8.85 5.81 -8.50
C ASP A 358 -9.98 6.78 -8.87
N ILE A 359 -11.08 6.22 -9.38
CA ILE A 359 -12.33 6.93 -9.69
C ILE A 359 -13.51 6.18 -9.11
N ILE A 360 -14.49 6.93 -8.60
CA ILE A 360 -15.81 6.44 -8.24
C ILE A 360 -16.82 7.18 -9.11
N THR A 361 -17.50 6.47 -10.03
CA THR A 361 -18.59 7.00 -10.84
C THR A 361 -19.95 6.63 -10.28
N GLY A 362 -20.97 7.46 -10.54
CA GLY A 362 -22.31 7.26 -10.02
C GLY A 362 -22.42 7.48 -8.51
N PHE A 363 -21.61 8.37 -7.96
CA PHE A 363 -21.76 8.84 -6.57
C PHE A 363 -23.14 9.52 -6.38
N PRO A 364 -23.77 9.45 -5.20
CA PRO A 364 -25.09 10.03 -4.97
C PRO A 364 -25.24 11.42 -5.54
N SER A 365 -26.29 11.63 -6.32
CA SER A 365 -26.63 12.83 -7.09
C SER A 365 -25.68 13.24 -8.23
N GLU A 366 -24.72 12.42 -8.61
CA GLU A 366 -23.90 12.68 -9.82
C GLU A 366 -24.80 12.74 -11.06
N ASN A 367 -24.77 13.89 -11.77
CA ASN A 367 -25.48 14.09 -13.02
C ASN A 367 -24.58 13.90 -14.24
N GLU A 368 -25.10 14.15 -15.45
CA GLU A 368 -24.34 13.94 -16.68
C GLU A 368 -23.18 14.94 -16.81
N LYS A 369 -23.38 16.19 -16.45
CA LYS A 369 -22.33 17.22 -16.45
C LYS A 369 -21.16 16.86 -15.55
N ASP A 370 -21.42 16.30 -14.36
CA ASP A 370 -20.36 15.82 -13.45
C ASP A 370 -19.55 14.67 -14.06
N HIS A 371 -20.23 13.78 -14.80
CA HIS A 371 -19.58 12.67 -15.48
C HIS A 371 -18.72 13.18 -16.67
N GLU A 372 -19.23 14.12 -17.47
CA GLU A 372 -18.45 14.78 -18.54
C GLU A 372 -17.21 15.49 -17.99
N ASP A 373 -17.35 16.20 -16.86
CA ASP A 373 -16.22 16.83 -16.18
C ASP A 373 -15.16 15.80 -15.78
N THR A 374 -15.58 14.60 -15.34
CA THR A 374 -14.66 13.50 -15.02
C THR A 374 -13.95 12.97 -16.29
N LEU A 375 -14.68 12.72 -17.38
CA LEU A 375 -14.08 12.28 -18.64
C LEU A 375 -13.11 13.33 -19.20
N SER A 376 -13.46 14.63 -19.14
CA SER A 376 -12.60 15.70 -19.64
C SER A 376 -11.33 15.87 -18.81
N LEU A 377 -11.35 15.60 -17.51
CA LEU A 377 -10.14 15.56 -16.67
C LEU A 377 -9.24 14.38 -17.05
N MET A 378 -9.82 13.22 -17.32
CA MET A 378 -9.07 12.05 -17.79
C MET A 378 -8.39 12.32 -19.13
N GLU A 379 -9.10 12.93 -20.09
CA GLU A 379 -8.53 13.33 -21.39
C GLU A 379 -7.37 14.33 -21.24
N TYR A 380 -7.47 15.23 -20.27
CA TYR A 380 -6.39 16.18 -19.99
C TYR A 380 -5.14 15.49 -19.44
N VAL A 381 -5.28 14.58 -18.44
CA VAL A 381 -4.15 13.98 -17.73
C VAL A 381 -3.53 12.83 -18.50
N LYS A 382 -4.34 11.98 -19.18
CA LYS A 382 -3.93 10.74 -19.88
C LYS A 382 -3.13 9.83 -18.96
N TYR A 383 -3.82 9.26 -17.98
CA TYR A 383 -3.22 8.39 -16.97
C TYR A 383 -2.62 7.11 -17.55
N ASP A 384 -1.58 6.60 -16.90
CA ASP A 384 -0.93 5.35 -17.29
C ASP A 384 -1.85 4.15 -17.03
N PHE A 385 -2.50 4.12 -15.85
CA PHE A 385 -3.54 3.15 -15.51
C PHE A 385 -4.42 3.67 -14.37
N GLY A 386 -5.54 2.98 -14.09
CA GLY A 386 -6.44 3.38 -13.01
C GLY A 386 -7.29 2.24 -12.49
N TYR A 387 -7.85 2.44 -11.30
CA TYR A 387 -8.87 1.58 -10.73
C TYR A 387 -10.19 2.34 -10.72
N MET A 388 -11.17 1.79 -11.42
CA MET A 388 -12.44 2.45 -11.70
C MET A 388 -13.57 1.65 -11.07
N PHE A 389 -14.42 2.34 -10.33
CA PHE A 389 -15.50 1.72 -9.56
C PHE A 389 -16.82 2.45 -9.78
N ALA A 390 -17.91 1.69 -9.91
CA ALA A 390 -19.23 2.23 -9.66
C ALA A 390 -19.41 2.42 -8.14
N TYR A 391 -20.03 3.53 -7.73
CA TYR A 391 -20.38 3.74 -6.34
C TYR A 391 -21.27 2.59 -5.83
N SER A 392 -20.89 2.08 -4.69
CA SER A 392 -21.65 1.11 -3.91
C SER A 392 -21.68 1.59 -2.47
N GLU A 393 -22.85 1.73 -1.93
CA GLU A 393 -23.05 2.17 -0.57
C GLU A 393 -22.32 1.27 0.42
N ARG A 394 -21.70 1.89 1.42
CA ARG A 394 -21.01 1.19 2.51
C ARG A 394 -21.65 1.55 3.84
N PRO A 395 -22.32 0.60 4.52
CA PRO A 395 -22.89 0.85 5.83
C PRO A 395 -21.87 1.45 6.81
N GLY A 396 -22.28 2.48 7.53
CA GLY A 396 -21.45 3.14 8.52
C GLY A 396 -20.60 4.30 7.98
N THR A 397 -20.50 4.52 6.65
CA THR A 397 -19.82 5.68 6.07
C THR A 397 -20.66 6.96 6.20
N LEU A 398 -20.00 8.12 6.07
CA LEU A 398 -20.72 9.40 6.06
C LEU A 398 -21.64 9.52 4.84
N ALA A 399 -21.26 8.95 3.70
CA ALA A 399 -22.09 8.98 2.50
C ALA A 399 -23.38 8.20 2.69
N SER A 400 -23.33 6.99 3.27
CA SER A 400 -24.54 6.17 3.53
C SER A 400 -25.51 6.80 4.55
N ARG A 401 -25.01 7.72 5.40
CA ARG A 401 -25.85 8.43 6.37
C ARG A 401 -26.44 9.73 5.84
N LYS A 402 -25.77 10.37 4.87
CA LYS A 402 -26.10 11.73 4.42
C LYS A 402 -26.76 11.78 3.06
N TYR A 403 -26.54 10.77 2.22
CA TYR A 403 -26.97 10.82 0.83
C TYR A 403 -27.74 9.55 0.45
N GLU A 404 -28.87 9.74 -0.19
CA GLU A 404 -29.59 8.67 -0.86
C GLU A 404 -28.87 8.29 -2.17
N ASP A 405 -28.73 7.00 -2.44
CA ASP A 405 -28.13 6.49 -3.66
C ASP A 405 -29.14 6.52 -4.81
N ASN A 406 -29.36 7.71 -5.36
CA ASN A 406 -30.35 8.03 -6.37
C ASN A 406 -29.85 7.87 -7.82
N VAL A 407 -28.65 7.37 -8.06
CA VAL A 407 -28.15 7.07 -9.41
C VAL A 407 -28.42 5.61 -9.75
N SER A 408 -29.23 5.36 -10.77
CA SER A 408 -29.61 4.00 -11.14
C SER A 408 -28.41 3.13 -11.53
N LEU A 409 -28.52 1.83 -11.29
CA LEU A 409 -27.46 0.85 -11.61
C LEU A 409 -27.13 0.86 -13.12
N THR A 410 -28.11 1.09 -13.98
CA THR A 410 -27.94 1.18 -15.43
C THR A 410 -27.04 2.37 -15.79
N ILE A 411 -27.29 3.55 -15.21
CA ILE A 411 -26.45 4.74 -15.40
C ILE A 411 -25.04 4.51 -14.87
N LYS A 412 -24.89 3.95 -13.67
CA LYS A 412 -23.58 3.62 -13.10
C LYS A 412 -22.77 2.69 -14.00
N LYS A 413 -23.41 1.65 -14.55
CA LYS A 413 -22.73 0.70 -15.45
C LYS A 413 -22.31 1.37 -16.77
N ARG A 414 -23.18 2.19 -17.39
CA ARG A 414 -22.86 2.94 -18.60
C ARG A 414 -21.63 3.83 -18.37
N ARG A 415 -21.70 4.72 -17.36
CA ARG A 415 -20.61 5.65 -17.03
C ARG A 415 -19.31 4.92 -16.72
N LEU A 416 -19.37 3.81 -15.98
CA LEU A 416 -18.18 3.00 -15.69
C LEU A 416 -17.57 2.42 -16.96
N THR A 417 -18.38 1.96 -17.91
CA THR A 417 -17.91 1.44 -19.20
C THR A 417 -17.22 2.54 -20.01
N GLU A 418 -17.78 3.74 -20.07
CA GLU A 418 -17.18 4.91 -20.75
C GLU A 418 -15.80 5.26 -20.16
N ILE A 419 -15.70 5.32 -18.82
CA ILE A 419 -14.44 5.56 -18.11
C ILE A 419 -13.40 4.46 -18.39
N ILE A 420 -13.81 3.18 -18.38
CA ILE A 420 -12.92 2.04 -18.67
C ILE A 420 -12.39 2.13 -20.11
N ASN A 421 -13.25 2.39 -21.08
CA ASN A 421 -12.84 2.51 -22.48
C ASN A 421 -11.86 3.67 -22.69
N LEU A 422 -12.13 4.82 -22.07
CA LEU A 422 -11.25 5.97 -22.11
C LEU A 422 -9.89 5.68 -21.48
N GLN A 423 -9.87 5.03 -20.31
CA GLN A 423 -8.63 4.64 -19.64
C GLN A 423 -7.82 3.65 -20.49
N GLN A 424 -8.45 2.67 -21.12
CA GLN A 424 -7.75 1.73 -22.01
C GLN A 424 -7.07 2.45 -23.18
N LYS A 425 -7.75 3.43 -23.80
CA LYS A 425 -7.19 4.29 -24.83
C LYS A 425 -5.96 5.06 -24.32
N HIS A 426 -6.08 5.69 -23.13
CA HIS A 426 -4.97 6.44 -22.53
C HIS A 426 -3.79 5.54 -22.16
N SER A 427 -4.05 4.38 -21.54
CA SER A 427 -3.01 3.40 -21.24
C SER A 427 -2.25 2.98 -22.48
N HIS A 428 -2.94 2.72 -23.59
CA HIS A 428 -2.29 2.36 -24.84
C HIS A 428 -1.42 3.50 -25.41
N ILE A 429 -1.91 4.75 -25.38
CA ILE A 429 -1.14 5.93 -25.80
C ILE A 429 0.14 6.05 -24.94
N ARG A 430 0.01 5.92 -23.63
CA ARG A 430 1.15 5.97 -22.70
C ARG A 430 2.14 4.83 -22.97
N MET A 431 1.67 3.60 -23.18
CA MET A 431 2.54 2.46 -23.49
C MET A 431 3.29 2.66 -24.82
N LYS A 432 2.62 3.17 -25.86
CA LYS A 432 3.28 3.48 -27.16
C LYS A 432 4.43 4.49 -27.02
N SER A 433 4.34 5.42 -26.05
CA SER A 433 5.41 6.43 -25.85
C SER A 433 6.74 5.84 -25.36
N PHE A 434 6.74 4.57 -24.94
CA PHE A 434 7.96 3.85 -24.55
C PHE A 434 8.63 3.11 -25.71
N ILE A 435 7.95 2.88 -26.83
CA ILE A 435 8.54 2.17 -27.99
C ILE A 435 9.76 2.93 -28.49
N GLY A 436 10.83 2.18 -28.73
CA GLY A 436 12.13 2.73 -29.12
C GLY A 436 13.02 3.21 -27.96
N LYS A 437 12.51 3.34 -26.73
CA LYS A 437 13.32 3.70 -25.55
C LYS A 437 14.01 2.47 -24.95
N THR A 438 15.16 2.70 -24.33
CA THR A 438 15.82 1.72 -23.45
C THR A 438 15.49 2.07 -22.01
N ILE A 439 15.00 1.12 -21.23
CA ILE A 439 14.47 1.37 -19.89
C ILE A 439 15.02 0.33 -18.91
N CYS A 440 15.42 0.78 -17.72
CA CYS A 440 15.82 -0.09 -16.62
C CYS A 440 14.61 -0.84 -16.03
N VAL A 441 14.70 -2.16 -16.00
CA VAL A 441 13.66 -3.08 -15.51
C VAL A 441 14.22 -3.94 -14.38
N LEU A 442 13.55 -3.98 -13.24
CA LEU A 442 13.82 -4.96 -12.19
C LEU A 442 13.11 -6.27 -12.54
N VAL A 443 13.86 -7.34 -12.68
CA VAL A 443 13.32 -8.69 -12.98
C VAL A 443 12.64 -9.26 -11.73
N GLU A 444 11.33 -9.53 -11.81
CA GLU A 444 10.57 -9.99 -10.65
C GLU A 444 10.24 -11.49 -10.66
N LYS A 445 9.93 -12.04 -11.83
CA LYS A 445 9.42 -13.42 -11.98
C LYS A 445 9.38 -13.88 -13.43
N ASN A 446 9.02 -15.15 -13.62
CA ASN A 446 8.65 -15.66 -14.94
C ASN A 446 7.43 -14.91 -15.50
N SER A 447 7.39 -14.73 -16.81
CA SER A 447 6.19 -14.27 -17.50
C SER A 447 5.06 -15.29 -17.31
N LYS A 448 3.81 -14.78 -17.14
CA LYS A 448 2.64 -15.66 -17.00
C LYS A 448 2.31 -16.49 -18.26
N LYS A 449 2.77 -16.04 -19.42
CA LYS A 449 2.46 -16.67 -20.72
C LYS A 449 3.59 -17.52 -21.31
N SER A 450 4.78 -17.49 -20.71
CA SER A 450 5.95 -18.21 -21.23
C SER A 450 7.02 -18.35 -20.16
N ASP A 451 7.49 -19.57 -19.95
CA ASP A 451 8.61 -19.85 -19.05
C ASP A 451 9.97 -19.46 -19.66
N LEU A 452 10.02 -19.11 -20.95
CA LEU A 452 11.23 -18.62 -21.62
C LEU A 452 11.42 -17.10 -21.47
N LYS A 453 10.48 -16.40 -20.84
CA LYS A 453 10.51 -14.94 -20.70
C LYS A 453 10.46 -14.50 -19.25
N TRP A 454 11.20 -13.43 -18.95
CA TRP A 454 11.10 -12.71 -17.70
C TRP A 454 9.97 -11.66 -17.74
N SER A 455 9.41 -11.38 -16.59
CA SER A 455 8.53 -10.25 -16.33
C SER A 455 9.14 -9.41 -15.20
N GLY A 456 9.21 -8.11 -15.40
CA GLY A 456 9.72 -7.16 -14.43
C GLY A 456 8.99 -5.83 -14.52
N ARG A 457 9.41 -4.83 -13.73
CA ARG A 457 8.83 -3.49 -13.71
C ARG A 457 9.86 -2.39 -13.86
N THR A 458 9.40 -1.33 -14.56
CA THR A 458 10.13 -0.07 -14.67
C THR A 458 9.96 0.80 -13.41
N THR A 459 10.66 1.91 -13.33
CA THR A 459 10.45 2.93 -12.27
C THR A 459 9.05 3.56 -12.36
N GLN A 460 8.44 3.63 -13.56
CA GLN A 460 7.05 4.10 -13.79
C GLN A 460 5.98 3.07 -13.42
N ASN A 461 6.36 1.95 -12.79
CA ASN A 461 5.47 0.84 -12.43
C ASN A 461 4.87 0.07 -13.62
N THR A 462 5.47 0.18 -14.80
CA THR A 462 5.03 -0.48 -16.02
C THR A 462 5.62 -1.88 -16.12
N VAL A 463 4.80 -2.86 -16.46
CA VAL A 463 5.24 -4.26 -16.66
C VAL A 463 5.97 -4.38 -17.99
N VAL A 464 7.13 -5.01 -17.99
CA VAL A 464 7.92 -5.34 -19.18
C VAL A 464 8.15 -6.84 -19.24
N VAL A 465 8.00 -7.42 -20.44
CA VAL A 465 8.26 -8.83 -20.73
C VAL A 465 9.36 -8.93 -21.80
N PHE A 466 10.37 -9.75 -21.53
CA PHE A 466 11.51 -9.95 -22.43
C PHE A 466 12.13 -11.34 -22.26
N GLU A 467 12.96 -11.79 -23.17
CA GLU A 467 13.58 -13.11 -23.14
C GLU A 467 14.61 -13.24 -22.00
N LYS A 468 14.70 -14.43 -21.40
CA LYS A 468 15.50 -14.65 -20.19
C LYS A 468 16.98 -14.42 -20.37
N LYS A 469 17.57 -14.87 -21.47
CA LYS A 469 19.03 -14.86 -21.66
C LYS A 469 19.77 -15.28 -20.36
N ASN A 470 20.84 -14.57 -19.99
CA ASN A 470 21.67 -14.86 -18.80
C ASN A 470 21.21 -14.10 -17.53
N PHE A 471 20.06 -13.39 -17.57
CA PHE A 471 19.55 -12.63 -16.45
C PHE A 471 18.77 -13.53 -15.50
N LYS A 472 18.68 -13.09 -14.24
CA LYS A 472 17.93 -13.79 -13.16
C LYS A 472 17.01 -12.83 -12.41
N VAL A 473 16.13 -13.41 -11.63
CA VAL A 473 15.23 -12.66 -10.73
C VAL A 473 16.05 -11.81 -9.75
N GLY A 474 15.74 -10.52 -9.65
CA GLY A 474 16.45 -9.55 -8.83
C GLY A 474 17.49 -8.71 -9.60
N ASP A 475 17.76 -9.01 -10.86
CA ASP A 475 18.65 -8.20 -11.68
C ASP A 475 17.94 -6.93 -12.17
N PHE A 476 18.70 -5.85 -12.29
CA PHE A 476 18.32 -4.65 -13.03
C PHE A 476 18.86 -4.78 -14.45
N VAL A 477 17.96 -4.71 -15.43
CA VAL A 477 18.25 -4.99 -16.85
C VAL A 477 17.78 -3.84 -17.71
N ASP A 478 18.63 -3.35 -18.60
CA ASP A 478 18.28 -2.40 -19.64
C ASP A 478 17.58 -3.13 -20.79
N VAL A 479 16.33 -2.76 -21.03
CA VAL A 479 15.48 -3.39 -22.05
C VAL A 479 15.09 -2.37 -23.12
N LYS A 480 15.40 -2.66 -24.40
CA LYS A 480 14.93 -1.91 -25.56
C LYS A 480 13.51 -2.28 -25.87
N ILE A 481 12.59 -1.34 -25.73
CA ILE A 481 11.17 -1.59 -25.99
C ILE A 481 10.90 -1.60 -27.50
N LYS A 482 10.27 -2.66 -27.98
CA LYS A 482 9.92 -2.87 -29.39
C LYS A 482 8.44 -2.74 -29.69
N ASP A 483 7.60 -3.19 -28.72
CA ASP A 483 6.16 -3.23 -28.90
C ASP A 483 5.44 -3.11 -27.56
N CYS A 484 4.12 -2.94 -27.57
CA CYS A 484 3.30 -2.86 -26.37
C CYS A 484 1.87 -3.37 -26.59
N THR A 485 1.27 -3.79 -25.48
CA THR A 485 -0.20 -3.88 -25.31
C THR A 485 -0.67 -2.69 -24.45
N SER A 486 -1.96 -2.62 -24.11
CA SER A 486 -2.48 -1.60 -23.17
C SER A 486 -1.95 -1.74 -21.74
N GLY A 487 -1.30 -2.85 -21.38
CA GLY A 487 -0.83 -3.10 -20.00
C GLY A 487 0.57 -3.69 -19.88
N THR A 488 1.27 -3.94 -21.00
CA THR A 488 2.58 -4.60 -20.96
C THR A 488 3.45 -4.12 -22.12
N LEU A 489 4.68 -3.77 -21.83
CA LEU A 489 5.74 -3.50 -22.80
C LEU A 489 6.45 -4.80 -23.17
N LEU A 490 6.83 -4.92 -24.44
CA LEU A 490 7.59 -6.03 -24.99
C LEU A 490 8.92 -5.50 -25.51
N GLY A 491 10.03 -6.18 -25.18
CA GLY A 491 11.33 -5.69 -25.60
C GLY A 491 12.43 -6.75 -25.55
N ASP A 492 13.63 -6.33 -25.91
CA ASP A 492 14.84 -7.15 -25.84
C ASP A 492 15.77 -6.64 -24.75
N ALA A 493 16.20 -7.54 -23.90
CA ALA A 493 17.24 -7.26 -22.92
C ALA A 493 18.59 -7.00 -23.61
N ILE A 494 19.22 -5.89 -23.26
CA ILE A 494 20.50 -5.45 -23.83
C ILE A 494 21.64 -5.85 -22.89
N SER A 495 21.62 -5.34 -21.67
CA SER A 495 22.70 -5.48 -20.68
C SER A 495 22.17 -5.37 -19.26
N TYR A 496 23.00 -5.70 -18.27
CA TYR A 496 22.78 -5.29 -16.89
C TYR A 496 22.71 -3.76 -16.81
N SER A 497 21.73 -3.24 -16.11
CA SER A 497 21.60 -1.79 -15.94
C SER A 497 22.61 -1.27 -14.91
N LYS A 498 23.21 -0.12 -15.20
CA LYS A 498 24.07 0.62 -14.27
C LYS A 498 23.25 1.52 -13.33
N SER A 499 21.99 1.78 -13.67
CA SER A 499 21.01 2.51 -12.85
C SER A 499 20.05 1.55 -12.14
N ILE A 500 19.40 2.05 -11.09
CA ILE A 500 18.43 1.27 -10.29
C ILE A 500 17.00 1.58 -10.72
#